data_0a740d3aa219b48c13bb9951bd549695
#
_entry.id   0a740d3aa219b48c13bb9951bd549695
#
_cell.length_a   1.000
_cell.length_b   1.000
_cell.length_c   1.000
_cell.angle_alpha   90.00
_cell.angle_beta   90.00
_cell.angle_gamma   90.00
#
_symmetry.space_group_name_H-M   'P 1'
#
loop_
_entity.id
_entity.type
_entity.pdbx_description
1 polymer ?
#
loop_
_entity_poly.entity_id
_entity_poly.type
_entity_poly.pdbx_seq_one_letter_code
_entity_poly.pdbx_strand_id
1 'polypeptide(L)'
;MNDNKKFWQRYAPIYSLFMKSVDKSYDEICTRIVPYLKKDMKVLELACGTGMFTFCLADKVKSWEATDYAENMLKEAKTAYEKNGKVINGLSFSAQDATNLPYADESFDAVMIANALHIMPEPEKALSEIRRVLKTGGLLYAPTFVHGEGAAFVFRSGLIEFFGFKAYIKPTNEEFAQFIGQHGFDVMEYEKIGGKIAPLCCMIARKSE
;
A
#
# COMPACT_ATOMS: atom_id res chain seq x y z
N MET A 1 -6.58 19.77 7.41
CA MET A 1 -6.55 19.14 6.07
C MET A 1 -5.14 18.61 5.85
N ASN A 2 -5.01 17.31 5.65
CA ASN A 2 -3.71 16.66 5.57
C ASN A 2 -2.93 17.15 4.34
N ASP A 3 -1.71 17.66 4.52
CA ASP A 3 -0.89 18.24 3.45
C ASP A 3 -0.64 17.25 2.31
N ASN A 4 -0.50 15.95 2.62
CA ASN A 4 -0.30 14.90 1.62
C ASN A 4 -1.52 14.66 0.73
N LYS A 5 -2.77 14.86 1.20
CA LYS A 5 -3.96 14.72 0.33
C LYS A 5 -3.92 15.70 -0.84
N LYS A 6 -3.58 16.97 -0.56
CA LYS A 6 -3.45 17.99 -1.61
C LYS A 6 -2.33 17.65 -2.60
N PHE A 7 -1.21 17.13 -2.08
CA PHE A 7 -0.10 16.67 -2.91
C PHE A 7 -0.57 15.58 -3.89
N TRP A 8 -1.19 14.51 -3.37
CA TRP A 8 -1.64 13.39 -4.18
C TRP A 8 -2.74 13.78 -5.18
N GLN A 9 -3.68 14.65 -4.79
CA GLN A 9 -4.68 15.20 -5.72
C GLN A 9 -4.04 15.94 -6.90
N ARG A 10 -2.93 16.67 -6.66
CA ARG A 10 -2.26 17.46 -7.69
C ARG A 10 -1.38 16.61 -8.61
N TYR A 11 -0.69 15.61 -8.07
CA TYR A 11 0.35 14.85 -8.78
C TYR A 11 -0.12 13.49 -9.30
N ALA A 12 -1.37 13.09 -9.09
CA ALA A 12 -1.93 11.84 -9.58
C ALA A 12 -1.64 11.55 -11.07
N PRO A 13 -1.78 12.50 -12.02
CA PRO A 13 -1.54 12.24 -13.44
C PRO A 13 -0.07 11.92 -13.77
N ILE A 14 0.87 12.42 -12.95
CA ILE A 14 2.32 12.27 -13.19
C ILE A 14 2.86 11.05 -12.41
N TYR A 15 2.17 10.64 -11.35
CA TYR A 15 2.60 9.56 -10.48
C TYR A 15 2.80 8.24 -11.22
N SER A 16 1.88 7.87 -12.11
CA SER A 16 1.97 6.64 -12.89
C SER A 16 3.23 6.59 -13.78
N LEU A 17 3.67 7.75 -14.31
CA LEU A 17 4.90 7.84 -15.11
C LEU A 17 6.14 7.63 -14.24
N PHE A 18 6.16 8.22 -13.05
CA PHE A 18 7.25 8.03 -12.09
C PHE A 18 7.37 6.56 -11.65
N MET A 19 6.24 5.90 -11.41
CA MET A 19 6.20 4.53 -10.93
C MET A 19 6.68 3.48 -11.95
N LYS A 20 6.62 3.77 -13.26
CA LYS A 20 7.19 2.89 -14.30
C LYS A 20 8.69 2.59 -14.10
N SER A 21 9.42 3.47 -13.42
CA SER A 21 10.84 3.26 -13.13
C SER A 21 11.12 2.21 -12.04
N VAL A 22 10.09 1.79 -11.30
CA VAL A 22 10.19 0.81 -10.19
C VAL A 22 9.33 -0.45 -10.43
N ASP A 23 8.77 -0.62 -11.63
CA ASP A 23 7.87 -1.72 -12.01
C ASP A 23 8.40 -3.12 -11.61
N LYS A 24 9.69 -3.40 -11.86
CA LYS A 24 10.28 -4.73 -11.54
C LYS A 24 10.20 -5.09 -10.05
N SER A 25 10.36 -4.10 -9.17
CA SER A 25 10.24 -4.34 -7.72
C SER A 25 8.79 -4.62 -7.32
N TYR A 26 7.83 -4.00 -8.00
CA TYR A 26 6.41 -4.27 -7.77
C TYR A 26 6.01 -5.64 -8.27
N ASP A 27 6.50 -6.07 -9.44
CA ASP A 27 6.26 -7.42 -9.97
C ASP A 27 6.81 -8.49 -9.03
N GLU A 28 7.99 -8.26 -8.45
CA GLU A 28 8.60 -9.15 -7.47
C GLU A 28 7.75 -9.23 -6.19
N ILE A 29 7.27 -8.10 -5.66
CA ILE A 29 6.38 -8.07 -4.50
C ILE A 29 5.07 -8.81 -4.80
N CYS A 30 4.46 -8.57 -5.96
CA CYS A 30 3.27 -9.31 -6.40
C CYS A 30 3.51 -10.82 -6.40
N THR A 31 4.64 -11.27 -6.95
CA THR A 31 5.01 -12.68 -7.00
C THR A 31 5.11 -13.30 -5.61
N ARG A 32 5.61 -12.54 -4.62
CA ARG A 32 5.70 -13.00 -3.22
C ARG A 32 4.36 -13.03 -2.50
N ILE A 33 3.44 -12.12 -2.83
CA ILE A 33 2.10 -12.07 -2.23
C ILE A 33 1.18 -13.16 -2.78
N VAL A 34 1.28 -13.49 -4.07
CA VAL A 34 0.41 -14.47 -4.75
C VAL A 34 0.25 -15.81 -3.99
N PRO A 35 1.30 -16.45 -3.41
CA PRO A 35 1.15 -17.69 -2.67
C PRO A 35 0.24 -17.62 -1.43
N TYR A 36 0.03 -16.42 -0.90
CA TYR A 36 -0.83 -16.18 0.27
C TYR A 36 -2.29 -15.88 -0.09
N LEU A 37 -2.57 -15.62 -1.38
CA LEU A 37 -3.93 -15.31 -1.85
C LEU A 37 -4.70 -16.60 -2.14
N LYS A 38 -5.99 -16.62 -1.75
CA LYS A 38 -6.92 -17.70 -2.04
C LYS A 38 -8.14 -17.17 -2.77
N LYS A 39 -8.73 -18.00 -3.63
CA LYS A 39 -9.87 -17.62 -4.49
C LYS A 39 -11.14 -17.20 -3.74
N ASP A 40 -11.29 -17.56 -2.50
CA ASP A 40 -12.44 -17.25 -1.64
C ASP A 40 -12.23 -15.99 -0.78
N MET A 41 -11.03 -15.41 -0.78
CA MET A 41 -10.70 -14.24 0.05
C MET A 41 -11.41 -12.97 -0.39
N LYS A 42 -11.78 -12.16 0.61
CA LYS A 42 -12.17 -10.75 0.48
C LYS A 42 -10.98 -9.88 0.90
N VAL A 43 -10.50 -9.05 0.01
CA VAL A 43 -9.34 -8.19 0.25
C VAL A 43 -9.73 -6.73 0.19
N LEU A 44 -9.24 -5.94 1.15
CA LEU A 44 -9.30 -4.48 1.16
C LEU A 44 -7.90 -3.94 0.82
N GLU A 45 -7.82 -3.05 -0.16
CA GLU A 45 -6.61 -2.31 -0.46
C GLU A 45 -6.79 -0.84 -0.07
N LEU A 46 -5.94 -0.37 0.84
CA LEU A 46 -5.90 1.01 1.30
C LEU A 46 -4.78 1.76 0.58
N ALA A 47 -5.04 3.02 0.22
CA ALA A 47 -4.12 3.86 -0.55
C ALA A 47 -3.67 3.20 -1.86
N CYS A 48 -4.63 2.69 -2.65
CA CYS A 48 -4.36 1.95 -3.89
C CYS A 48 -3.67 2.81 -4.98
N GLY A 49 -3.67 4.14 -4.83
CA GLY A 49 -3.08 5.06 -5.78
C GLY A 49 -3.68 4.89 -7.19
N THR A 50 -2.82 4.65 -8.17
CA THR A 50 -3.21 4.41 -9.56
C THR A 50 -3.48 2.94 -9.89
N GLY A 51 -3.52 2.05 -8.88
CA GLY A 51 -3.95 0.66 -9.01
C GLY A 51 -2.86 -0.35 -9.38
N MET A 52 -1.59 -0.06 -9.13
CA MET A 52 -0.48 -0.96 -9.53
C MET A 52 -0.61 -2.36 -8.93
N PHE A 53 -0.82 -2.47 -7.62
CA PHE A 53 -1.04 -3.76 -6.97
C PHE A 53 -2.44 -4.31 -7.24
N THR A 54 -3.45 -3.44 -7.31
CA THR A 54 -4.82 -3.81 -7.67
C THR A 54 -4.85 -4.66 -8.93
N PHE A 55 -4.25 -4.18 -10.03
CA PHE A 55 -4.31 -4.86 -11.33
C PHE A 55 -3.46 -6.12 -11.41
N CYS A 56 -2.47 -6.24 -10.53
CA CYS A 56 -1.64 -7.43 -10.43
C CYS A 56 -2.31 -8.57 -9.63
N LEU A 57 -3.08 -8.23 -8.57
CA LEU A 57 -3.51 -9.18 -7.55
C LEU A 57 -5.02 -9.42 -7.50
N ALA A 58 -5.86 -8.46 -7.91
CA ALA A 58 -7.30 -8.53 -7.68
C ALA A 58 -8.01 -9.69 -8.37
N ASP A 59 -7.48 -10.19 -9.49
CA ASP A 59 -8.04 -11.36 -10.21
C ASP A 59 -7.73 -12.71 -9.53
N LYS A 60 -6.96 -12.72 -8.46
CA LYS A 60 -6.54 -13.92 -7.71
C LYS A 60 -7.50 -14.28 -6.57
N VAL A 61 -8.43 -13.39 -6.22
CA VAL A 61 -9.31 -13.49 -5.05
C VAL A 61 -10.78 -13.38 -5.42
N LYS A 62 -11.69 -13.57 -4.44
CA LYS A 62 -13.14 -13.45 -4.62
C LYS A 62 -13.58 -12.02 -4.83
N SER A 63 -13.06 -11.09 -4.01
CA SER A 63 -13.35 -9.67 -4.13
C SER A 63 -12.16 -8.84 -3.66
N TRP A 64 -11.97 -7.72 -4.34
CA TRP A 64 -10.93 -6.74 -4.04
C TRP A 64 -11.56 -5.35 -4.01
N GLU A 65 -11.55 -4.71 -2.86
CA GLU A 65 -11.99 -3.33 -2.72
C GLU A 65 -10.77 -2.42 -2.67
N ALA A 66 -10.52 -1.70 -3.76
CA ALA A 66 -9.42 -0.77 -3.89
C ALA A 66 -9.85 0.62 -3.42
N THR A 67 -9.19 1.15 -2.40
CA THR A 67 -9.57 2.44 -1.81
C THR A 67 -8.40 3.41 -1.77
N ASP A 68 -8.71 4.70 -1.89
CA ASP A 68 -7.73 5.77 -1.70
C ASP A 68 -8.40 6.98 -1.06
N TYR A 69 -7.65 7.72 -0.27
CA TYR A 69 -8.13 8.97 0.34
C TYR A 69 -8.20 10.13 -0.68
N ALA A 70 -7.38 10.09 -1.72
CA ALA A 70 -7.32 11.08 -2.79
C ALA A 70 -8.21 10.66 -3.98
N GLU A 71 -9.33 11.34 -4.18
CA GLU A 71 -10.29 11.02 -5.27
C GLU A 71 -9.66 11.07 -6.66
N ASN A 72 -8.67 11.94 -6.88
CA ASN A 72 -7.96 12.00 -8.16
C ASN A 72 -7.12 10.74 -8.43
N MET A 73 -6.57 10.08 -7.37
CA MET A 73 -5.90 8.79 -7.52
C MET A 73 -6.89 7.71 -7.96
N LEU A 74 -8.06 7.65 -7.35
CA LEU A 74 -9.13 6.72 -7.76
C LEU A 74 -9.60 6.97 -9.20
N LYS A 75 -9.68 8.23 -9.63
CA LYS A 75 -10.02 8.57 -11.01
C LYS A 75 -8.97 8.03 -11.99
N GLU A 76 -7.70 8.19 -11.69
CA GLU A 76 -6.61 7.63 -12.52
C GLU A 76 -6.65 6.09 -12.51
N ALA A 77 -6.87 5.45 -11.36
CA ALA A 77 -7.01 4.00 -11.26
C ALA A 77 -8.18 3.48 -12.11
N LYS A 78 -9.36 4.09 -12.00
CA LYS A 78 -10.53 3.73 -12.81
C LYS A 78 -10.27 3.92 -14.30
N THR A 79 -9.64 5.04 -14.70
CA THR A 79 -9.27 5.29 -16.09
C THR A 79 -8.26 4.25 -16.61
N ALA A 80 -7.28 3.86 -15.78
CA ALA A 80 -6.32 2.82 -16.15
C ALA A 80 -7.00 1.45 -16.28
N TYR A 81 -7.94 1.14 -15.38
CA TYR A 81 -8.75 -0.08 -15.43
C TYR A 81 -9.58 -0.19 -16.73
N GLU A 82 -10.29 0.88 -17.07
CA GLU A 82 -11.10 0.94 -18.30
C GLU A 82 -10.24 0.79 -19.56
N LYS A 83 -9.08 1.46 -19.61
CA LYS A 83 -8.13 1.36 -20.72
C LYS A 83 -7.51 -0.02 -20.88
N ASN A 84 -7.33 -0.75 -19.81
CA ASN A 84 -6.78 -2.12 -19.83
C ASN A 84 -7.75 -3.11 -20.47
N GLY A 85 -9.05 -2.83 -20.47
CA GLY A 85 -10.08 -3.67 -21.09
C GLY A 85 -10.31 -5.04 -20.44
N LYS A 86 -9.56 -5.38 -19.38
CA LYS A 86 -9.70 -6.63 -18.65
C LYS A 86 -10.73 -6.48 -17.54
N VAL A 87 -11.81 -7.23 -17.61
CA VAL A 87 -12.80 -7.29 -16.52
C VAL A 87 -12.26 -8.15 -15.39
N ILE A 88 -12.16 -7.56 -14.18
CA ILE A 88 -11.81 -8.26 -12.95
C ILE A 88 -13.08 -8.38 -12.10
N ASN A 89 -13.60 -9.59 -12.00
CA ASN A 89 -14.81 -9.85 -11.22
C ASN A 89 -14.55 -9.58 -9.74
N GLY A 90 -15.47 -8.88 -9.07
CA GLY A 90 -15.36 -8.55 -7.65
C GLY A 90 -14.43 -7.38 -7.33
N LEU A 91 -13.86 -6.68 -8.33
CA LEU A 91 -13.11 -5.44 -8.11
C LEU A 91 -14.08 -4.26 -7.97
N SER A 92 -13.88 -3.47 -6.92
CA SER A 92 -14.59 -2.20 -6.67
C SER A 92 -13.60 -1.10 -6.27
N PHE A 93 -14.03 0.17 -6.43
CA PHE A 93 -13.23 1.34 -6.06
C PHE A 93 -14.07 2.30 -5.23
N SER A 94 -13.57 2.70 -4.04
CA SER A 94 -14.23 3.67 -3.16
C SER A 94 -13.24 4.63 -2.49
N ALA A 95 -13.71 5.83 -2.13
CA ALA A 95 -12.89 6.79 -1.39
C ALA A 95 -13.01 6.48 0.11
N GLN A 96 -11.86 6.21 0.77
CA GLN A 96 -11.85 5.87 2.19
C GLN A 96 -10.66 6.53 2.91
N ASP A 97 -10.87 6.82 4.19
CA ASP A 97 -9.81 7.21 5.11
C ASP A 97 -9.35 5.97 5.89
N ALA A 98 -8.08 5.58 5.72
CA ALA A 98 -7.52 4.41 6.40
C ALA A 98 -7.53 4.53 7.94
N THR A 99 -7.69 5.74 8.49
CA THR A 99 -7.78 5.98 9.93
C THR A 99 -9.20 5.93 10.50
N ASN A 100 -10.21 5.74 9.63
CA ASN A 100 -11.62 5.64 10.03
C ASN A 100 -12.41 4.88 8.95
N LEU A 101 -12.36 3.55 9.00
CA LEU A 101 -12.92 2.66 8.00
C LEU A 101 -14.41 2.36 8.25
N PRO A 102 -15.31 2.50 7.27
CA PRO A 102 -16.74 2.27 7.44
C PRO A 102 -17.14 0.78 7.35
N TYR A 103 -16.23 -0.12 7.71
CA TYR A 103 -16.45 -1.56 7.66
C TYR A 103 -16.63 -2.13 9.07
N ALA A 104 -17.42 -3.19 9.19
CA ALA A 104 -17.54 -3.93 10.44
C ALA A 104 -16.22 -4.64 10.80
N ASP A 105 -16.07 -4.99 12.08
CA ASP A 105 -14.96 -5.79 12.53
C ASP A 105 -14.92 -7.13 11.77
N GLU A 106 -13.73 -7.65 11.55
CA GLU A 106 -13.51 -8.95 10.92
C GLU A 106 -14.16 -9.15 9.54
N SER A 107 -14.23 -8.08 8.75
CA SER A 107 -14.88 -8.08 7.41
C SER A 107 -14.01 -8.66 6.30
N PHE A 108 -12.67 -8.63 6.45
CA PHE A 108 -11.71 -8.96 5.40
C PHE A 108 -10.76 -10.09 5.80
N ASP A 109 -10.43 -10.93 4.83
CA ASP A 109 -9.44 -12.01 5.01
C ASP A 109 -8.01 -11.47 4.88
N ALA A 110 -7.83 -10.40 4.11
CA ALA A 110 -6.55 -9.68 4.01
C ALA A 110 -6.77 -8.19 3.80
N VAL A 111 -5.81 -7.39 4.26
CA VAL A 111 -5.71 -5.96 3.97
C VAL A 111 -4.35 -5.68 3.34
N MET A 112 -4.35 -4.88 2.29
CA MET A 112 -3.14 -4.35 1.66
C MET A 112 -3.05 -2.85 1.89
N ILE A 113 -1.87 -2.36 2.27
CA ILE A 113 -1.54 -0.94 2.36
C ILE A 113 -0.12 -0.71 1.88
N ALA A 114 0.01 -0.24 0.64
CA ALA A 114 1.32 -0.11 -0.01
C ALA A 114 1.80 1.34 -0.01
N ASN A 115 3.05 1.57 0.37
CA ASN A 115 3.72 2.87 0.32
C ASN A 115 2.96 4.02 1.01
N ALA A 116 2.16 3.74 2.02
CA ALA A 116 1.30 4.73 2.66
C ALA A 116 1.63 4.98 4.13
N LEU A 117 1.89 3.96 4.94
CA LEU A 117 2.10 4.12 6.39
C LEU A 117 3.21 5.13 6.72
N HIS A 118 4.31 5.13 5.96
CA HIS A 118 5.45 6.04 6.20
C HIS A 118 5.15 7.52 5.85
N ILE A 119 4.04 7.78 5.15
CA ILE A 119 3.61 9.13 4.75
C ILE A 119 2.31 9.58 5.41
N MET A 120 1.76 8.76 6.31
CA MET A 120 0.59 9.11 7.10
C MET A 120 1.00 9.87 8.36
N PRO A 121 0.21 10.87 8.79
CA PRO A 121 0.45 11.56 10.06
C PRO A 121 0.12 10.69 11.28
N GLU A 122 -0.79 9.72 11.15
CA GLU A 122 -1.28 8.85 12.22
C GLU A 122 -1.30 7.37 11.75
N PRO A 123 -0.12 6.78 11.45
CA PRO A 123 -0.05 5.41 10.92
C PRO A 123 -0.54 4.37 11.94
N GLU A 124 -0.42 4.65 13.25
CA GLU A 124 -0.91 3.78 14.33
C GLU A 124 -2.44 3.64 14.30
N LYS A 125 -3.16 4.73 13.98
CA LYS A 125 -4.62 4.66 13.83
C LYS A 125 -5.00 3.82 12.62
N ALA A 126 -4.29 3.98 11.51
CA ALA A 126 -4.51 3.13 10.34
C ALA A 126 -4.27 1.66 10.66
N LEU A 127 -3.19 1.31 11.37
CA LEU A 127 -2.93 -0.08 11.81
C LEU A 127 -4.01 -0.60 12.76
N SER A 128 -4.52 0.23 13.67
CA SER A 128 -5.64 -0.12 14.55
C SER A 128 -6.90 -0.47 13.76
N GLU A 129 -7.26 0.35 12.77
CA GLU A 129 -8.41 0.11 11.89
C GLU A 129 -8.20 -1.13 11.01
N ILE A 130 -6.99 -1.30 10.44
CA ILE A 130 -6.62 -2.51 9.70
C ILE A 130 -6.79 -3.75 10.57
N ARG A 131 -6.28 -3.72 11.81
CA ARG A 131 -6.41 -4.84 12.75
C ARG A 131 -7.88 -5.12 13.09
N ARG A 132 -8.70 -4.08 13.25
CA ARG A 132 -10.13 -4.21 13.55
C ARG A 132 -10.88 -4.90 12.40
N VAL A 133 -10.68 -4.46 11.17
CA VAL A 133 -11.41 -4.99 10.02
C VAL A 133 -10.88 -6.33 9.52
N LEU A 134 -9.65 -6.72 9.86
CA LEU A 134 -9.11 -8.05 9.58
C LEU A 134 -9.76 -9.11 10.46
N LYS A 135 -10.12 -10.23 9.87
CA LYS A 135 -10.49 -11.45 10.59
C LYS A 135 -9.34 -11.95 11.45
N THR A 136 -9.67 -12.71 12.49
CA THR A 136 -8.65 -13.43 13.27
C THR A 136 -7.77 -14.29 12.34
N GLY A 137 -6.45 -14.16 12.46
CA GLY A 137 -5.46 -14.80 11.57
C GLY A 137 -5.41 -14.23 10.16
N GLY A 138 -6.13 -13.15 9.87
CA GLY A 138 -6.11 -12.45 8.58
C GLY A 138 -4.75 -11.83 8.28
N LEU A 139 -4.47 -11.56 7.01
CA LEU A 139 -3.15 -11.16 6.53
C LEU A 139 -3.07 -9.66 6.24
N LEU A 140 -1.97 -9.05 6.63
CA LEU A 140 -1.57 -7.70 6.25
C LEU A 140 -0.42 -7.77 5.23
N TYR A 141 -0.62 -7.13 4.07
CA TYR A 141 0.41 -6.87 3.08
C TYR A 141 0.75 -5.39 3.12
N ALA A 142 1.95 -5.03 3.58
CA ALA A 142 2.34 -3.63 3.76
C ALA A 142 3.69 -3.31 3.09
N PRO A 143 3.85 -3.53 1.77
CA PRO A 143 5.08 -3.14 1.11
C PRO A 143 5.28 -1.63 1.20
N THR A 144 6.51 -1.21 1.53
CA THR A 144 6.80 0.21 1.72
C THR A 144 8.23 0.56 1.32
N PHE A 145 8.43 1.82 0.90
CA PHE A 145 9.78 2.35 0.74
C PHE A 145 10.48 2.40 2.10
N VAL A 146 11.71 1.88 2.13
CA VAL A 146 12.58 1.91 3.30
C VAL A 146 13.80 2.75 3.04
N HIS A 147 14.56 3.05 4.08
CA HIS A 147 15.74 3.87 3.96
C HIS A 147 16.75 3.24 2.99
N GLY A 148 17.11 4.01 1.96
CA GLY A 148 18.15 3.65 0.98
C GLY A 148 19.51 4.16 1.42
N GLU A 149 20.57 3.66 0.77
CA GLU A 149 21.94 4.04 1.03
C GLU A 149 22.48 5.01 -0.04
N GLY A 150 23.29 5.98 0.40
CA GLY A 150 24.10 6.84 -0.47
C GLY A 150 23.47 8.18 -0.86
N ALA A 151 24.32 9.05 -1.45
CA ALA A 151 23.99 10.44 -1.79
C ALA A 151 22.81 10.58 -2.77
N ALA A 152 22.63 9.61 -3.66
CA ALA A 152 21.52 9.62 -4.64
C ALA A 152 20.16 9.45 -3.96
N PHE A 153 20.06 8.67 -2.90
CA PHE A 153 18.85 8.54 -2.09
C PHE A 153 18.52 9.85 -1.38
N VAL A 154 19.51 10.48 -0.74
CA VAL A 154 19.34 11.76 -0.03
C VAL A 154 18.89 12.86 -0.98
N PHE A 155 19.53 12.98 -2.14
CA PHE A 155 19.18 13.98 -3.16
C PHE A 155 17.74 13.80 -3.67
N ARG A 156 17.34 12.57 -3.94
CA ARG A 156 16.01 12.24 -4.47
C ARG A 156 14.88 12.47 -3.46
N SER A 157 15.10 12.09 -2.20
CA SER A 157 14.16 12.36 -1.11
C SER A 157 13.99 13.85 -0.86
N GLY A 158 15.08 14.63 -0.85
CA GLY A 158 15.04 16.09 -0.71
C GLY A 158 14.31 16.79 -1.86
N LEU A 159 14.46 16.31 -3.10
CA LEU A 159 13.75 16.87 -4.25
C LEU A 159 12.24 16.65 -4.15
N ILE A 160 11.80 15.46 -3.73
CA ILE A 160 10.37 15.13 -3.58
C ILE A 160 9.77 15.94 -2.43
N GLU A 161 10.49 16.11 -1.32
CA GLU A 161 10.08 16.96 -0.20
C GLU A 161 9.95 18.44 -0.60
N PHE A 162 10.84 18.93 -1.48
CA PHE A 162 10.75 20.29 -2.04
C PHE A 162 9.43 20.54 -2.80
N PHE A 163 8.87 19.53 -3.45
CA PHE A 163 7.56 19.62 -4.11
C PHE A 163 6.35 19.47 -3.16
N GLY A 164 6.58 19.45 -1.85
CA GLY A 164 5.52 19.42 -0.83
C GLY A 164 5.11 18.02 -0.37
N PHE A 165 5.87 16.98 -0.75
CA PHE A 165 5.70 15.64 -0.20
C PHE A 165 6.32 15.54 1.19
N LYS A 166 5.59 14.98 2.15
CA LYS A 166 6.09 14.79 3.51
C LYS A 166 6.12 13.30 3.87
N ALA A 167 7.32 12.77 4.03
CA ALA A 167 7.52 11.49 4.71
C ALA A 167 7.61 11.75 6.22
N TYR A 168 6.71 11.16 7.00
CA TYR A 168 6.71 11.31 8.47
C TYR A 168 7.72 10.41 9.12
N ILE A 169 7.93 9.21 8.57
CA ILE A 169 8.95 8.26 9.00
C ILE A 169 9.75 7.77 7.79
N LYS A 170 11.03 7.47 8.01
CA LYS A 170 11.93 6.89 7.00
C LYS A 170 12.59 5.65 7.63
N PRO A 171 11.83 4.55 7.81
CA PRO A 171 12.30 3.40 8.55
C PRO A 171 13.33 2.60 7.76
N THR A 172 14.22 1.92 8.46
CA THR A 172 14.92 0.76 7.93
C THR A 172 13.95 -0.41 7.77
N ASN A 173 14.40 -1.50 7.17
CA ASN A 173 13.60 -2.71 7.01
C ASN A 173 13.21 -3.30 8.38
N GLU A 174 14.17 -3.33 9.30
CA GLU A 174 14.03 -3.84 10.67
C GLU A 174 13.11 -2.96 11.52
N GLU A 175 13.29 -1.65 11.46
CA GLU A 175 12.45 -0.68 12.18
C GLU A 175 11.00 -0.77 11.72
N PHE A 176 10.76 -0.99 10.41
CA PHE A 176 9.42 -1.15 9.90
C PHE A 176 8.80 -2.48 10.36
N ALA A 177 9.57 -3.57 10.37
CA ALA A 177 9.10 -4.86 10.91
C ALA A 177 8.76 -4.77 12.39
N GLN A 178 9.61 -4.09 13.18
CA GLN A 178 9.35 -3.84 14.59
C GLN A 178 8.09 -2.98 14.81
N PHE A 179 7.91 -1.93 14.00
CA PHE A 179 6.73 -1.07 14.05
C PHE A 179 5.44 -1.88 13.81
N ILE A 180 5.39 -2.73 12.77
CA ILE A 180 4.25 -3.60 12.50
C ILE A 180 4.00 -4.57 13.65
N GLY A 181 5.06 -5.21 14.19
CA GLY A 181 4.96 -6.15 15.31
C GLY A 181 4.40 -5.52 16.59
N GLN A 182 4.80 -4.28 16.91
CA GLN A 182 4.31 -3.55 18.09
C GLN A 182 2.82 -3.18 18.01
N HIS A 183 2.21 -3.25 16.80
CA HIS A 183 0.80 -2.91 16.59
C HIS A 183 -0.11 -4.13 16.42
N GLY A 184 0.29 -5.28 16.96
CA GLY A 184 -0.54 -6.49 17.05
C GLY A 184 -0.56 -7.33 15.78
N PHE A 185 0.59 -7.42 15.12
CA PHE A 185 0.80 -8.30 13.97
C PHE A 185 2.04 -9.17 14.16
N ASP A 186 1.92 -10.45 13.83
CA ASP A 186 3.02 -11.39 13.76
C ASP A 186 3.68 -11.25 12.38
N VAL A 187 4.88 -10.70 12.34
CA VAL A 187 5.63 -10.50 11.09
C VAL A 187 6.10 -11.84 10.56
N MET A 188 5.66 -12.19 9.35
CA MET A 188 5.98 -13.46 8.68
C MET A 188 7.15 -13.29 7.72
N GLU A 189 7.13 -12.21 6.93
CA GLU A 189 8.19 -11.87 5.96
C GLU A 189 8.43 -10.36 5.97
N TYR A 190 9.71 -9.96 5.92
CA TYR A 190 10.14 -8.59 5.68
C TYR A 190 11.46 -8.59 4.93
N GLU A 191 11.40 -8.56 3.62
CA GLU A 191 12.57 -8.64 2.77
C GLU A 191 12.76 -7.36 1.96
N LYS A 192 14.02 -6.91 1.86
CA LYS A 192 14.40 -5.74 1.07
C LYS A 192 14.47 -6.11 -0.41
N ILE A 193 13.64 -5.47 -1.21
CA ILE A 193 13.52 -5.67 -2.66
C ILE A 193 13.98 -4.41 -3.38
N GLY A 194 14.62 -4.60 -4.53
CA GLY A 194 15.06 -3.49 -5.37
C GLY A 194 16.45 -2.96 -5.05
N GLY A 195 16.85 -1.92 -5.78
CA GLY A 195 18.20 -1.35 -5.73
C GLY A 195 18.42 -0.37 -4.59
N LYS A 196 19.67 0.14 -4.48
CA LYS A 196 20.11 1.06 -3.41
C LYS A 196 19.38 2.40 -3.40
N ILE A 197 18.80 2.84 -4.52
CA ILE A 197 18.23 4.20 -4.68
C ILE A 197 16.79 4.30 -4.13
N ALA A 198 15.97 3.25 -4.28
CA ALA A 198 14.58 3.21 -3.83
C ALA A 198 14.19 1.79 -3.41
N PRO A 199 14.82 1.26 -2.35
CA PRO A 199 14.48 -0.07 -1.87
C PRO A 199 13.08 -0.10 -1.28
N LEU A 200 12.40 -1.24 -1.48
CA LEU A 200 11.11 -1.55 -0.89
C LEU A 200 11.30 -2.68 0.15
N CYS A 201 10.63 -2.58 1.26
CA CYS A 201 10.39 -3.70 2.15
C CYS A 201 9.15 -4.46 1.68
N CYS A 202 9.26 -5.72 1.30
CA CYS A 202 8.11 -6.59 1.13
C CYS A 202 7.69 -7.08 2.52
N MET A 203 6.66 -6.46 3.11
CA MET A 203 6.15 -6.79 4.43
C MET A 203 4.91 -7.65 4.32
N ILE A 204 4.92 -8.83 4.93
CA ILE A 204 3.78 -9.72 5.10
C ILE A 204 3.66 -10.09 6.58
N ALA A 205 2.50 -9.83 7.16
CA ALA A 205 2.24 -10.10 8.57
C ALA A 205 0.84 -10.69 8.76
N ARG A 206 0.60 -11.29 9.91
CA ARG A 206 -0.67 -11.87 10.31
C ARG A 206 -1.22 -11.13 11.52
N LYS A 207 -2.53 -10.89 11.58
CA LYS A 207 -3.17 -10.38 12.79
C LYS A 207 -2.92 -11.35 13.94
N SER A 208 -2.22 -10.87 14.99
CA SER A 208 -2.01 -11.64 16.23
C SER A 208 -3.34 -11.93 16.94
N GLU A 209 -3.42 -13.02 17.65
CA GLU A 209 -4.59 -13.42 18.47
C GLU A 209 -4.94 -12.40 19.56
#